data_f4149833e799286738952b3306ff9bf5
#
_entry.id   f4149833e799286738952b3306ff9bf5
#
_cell.length_a   1.000
_cell.length_b   1.000
_cell.length_c   1.000
_cell.angle_alpha   90.00
_cell.angle_beta   90.00
_cell.angle_gamma   90.00
#
_symmetry.space_group_name_H-M   'P 1'
#
loop_
_entity.id
_entity.type
_entity.pdbx_description
1 polymer ?
#
loop_
_entity_poly.entity_id
_entity_poly.type
_entity_poly.pdbx_seq_one_letter_code
_entity_poly.pdbx_strand_id
1 'polypeptide(L)'
;MHKPACALLLALSLAGCSMAPTYERPEAPVASSWNSPAAKTGQAASNLDWQTFIVDSELRNLVGVALDNNRSLRQTLLDIEQARAQYRIQRADRVPGLSAAANGNRQRLPGDLSNTGSSAVSSSYQVGLALPEYELDLFGRVKSLTDAALEQYLSTEAAARSAQIALIAEVSQAYLTYDGAQRRLQLTEQTLASREDSLGLISQRRSAGAATALDYQEALGLVEQSRAELESNARQKQQALNALVLLLGTADAAKRIPQLPQDKPMLIQDIAPGTPSELIERRPDILAAEHVLKARNADIGAARAAFFPRISLTGSFGTSSAEMSGLFDGGSRSWSFVPTLSLPIFDAGRNSANLDLAKVRKDSAVAAYEGTIQTAFREVADALAATDTLRREEAARRALANTTNETLKLAKARYEGGVDSHLRYLDAQRSNFVNESAYIETSTQRQIALVDLFRALGGGWSGEVTAQR
;
A
#
# COMPACT_ATOMS: atom_id res chain seq x y z
N MET A 1 12.62 43.99 45.13
CA MET A 1 12.42 43.91 43.64
C MET A 1 13.04 42.64 43.03
N HIS A 2 12.80 41.44 43.58
CA HIS A 2 13.37 40.16 43.02
C HIS A 2 12.33 39.09 42.67
N LYS A 3 11.02 39.40 42.70
CA LYS A 3 9.95 38.46 42.40
C LYS A 3 9.71 38.13 40.89
N PRO A 4 9.99 39.00 39.90
CA PRO A 4 9.79 38.63 38.50
C PRO A 4 10.90 37.78 37.90
N ALA A 5 12.13 37.84 38.44
CA ALA A 5 13.26 37.06 37.93
C ALA A 5 13.15 35.54 38.21
N CYS A 6 12.60 35.16 39.37
CA CYS A 6 12.32 33.75 39.70
C CYS A 6 11.20 33.12 38.84
N ALA A 7 10.17 33.93 38.48
CA ALA A 7 9.12 33.46 37.58
C ALA A 7 9.61 33.26 36.14
N LEU A 8 10.54 34.07 35.68
CA LEU A 8 11.14 33.94 34.35
C LEU A 8 12.11 32.74 34.26
N LEU A 9 12.85 32.46 35.34
CA LEU A 9 13.72 31.26 35.42
C LEU A 9 12.89 29.96 35.52
N LEU A 10 11.76 29.98 36.21
CA LEU A 10 10.82 28.83 36.20
C LEU A 10 10.14 28.63 34.83
N ALA A 11 9.88 29.70 34.08
CA ALA A 11 9.30 29.61 32.74
C ALA A 11 10.30 29.10 31.68
N LEU A 12 11.57 29.37 31.82
CA LEU A 12 12.62 28.82 30.91
C LEU A 12 12.94 27.35 31.17
N SER A 13 12.66 26.82 32.35
CA SER A 13 12.84 25.38 32.65
C SER A 13 11.70 24.50 32.16
N LEU A 14 10.59 25.05 31.66
CA LEU A 14 9.47 24.34 31.06
C LEU A 14 9.64 23.98 29.56
N ALA A 15 10.78 24.29 28.94
CA ALA A 15 11.18 23.71 27.67
C ALA A 15 11.56 22.25 27.93
N GLY A 16 10.56 21.37 28.03
CA GLY A 16 10.71 19.96 28.39
C GLY A 16 11.82 19.31 27.57
N CYS A 17 12.92 18.94 28.24
CA CYS A 17 14.06 18.24 27.64
C CYS A 17 13.58 16.89 27.16
N SER A 18 13.49 16.68 25.84
CA SER A 18 13.28 15.35 25.30
C SER A 18 14.52 14.50 25.54
N MET A 19 14.33 13.29 26.11
CA MET A 19 15.38 12.28 26.28
C MET A 19 15.61 11.44 25.03
N ALA A 20 14.83 11.68 23.95
CA ALA A 20 15.03 11.02 22.68
C ALA A 20 16.38 11.40 22.06
N PRO A 21 17.11 10.43 21.49
CA PRO A 21 18.31 10.74 20.71
C PRO A 21 17.95 11.64 19.52
N THR A 22 18.87 12.51 19.13
CA THR A 22 18.74 13.22 17.85
C THR A 22 18.61 12.21 16.72
N TYR A 23 17.60 12.38 15.88
CA TYR A 23 17.41 11.52 14.72
C TYR A 23 18.43 11.90 13.64
N GLU A 24 19.15 10.91 13.17
CA GLU A 24 20.03 10.99 12.00
C GLU A 24 19.56 9.95 11.00
N ARG A 25 19.37 10.38 9.74
CA ARG A 25 18.97 9.46 8.66
C ARG A 25 20.12 8.52 8.35
N PRO A 26 19.94 7.19 8.38
CA PRO A 26 20.96 6.23 7.98
C PRO A 26 21.39 6.46 6.52
N GLU A 27 22.66 6.21 6.21
CA GLU A 27 23.15 6.23 4.84
C GLU A 27 22.47 5.13 4.03
N ALA A 28 22.09 5.46 2.79
CA ALA A 28 21.43 4.51 1.90
C ALA A 28 22.46 3.49 1.36
N PRO A 29 22.28 2.18 1.56
CA PRO A 29 23.23 1.14 1.13
C PRO A 29 23.08 0.80 -0.36
N VAL A 30 23.09 1.81 -1.24
CA VAL A 30 22.79 1.67 -2.67
C VAL A 30 23.72 2.55 -3.52
N ALA A 31 23.85 2.18 -4.81
CA ALA A 31 24.68 2.94 -5.76
C ALA A 31 24.11 4.33 -6.03
N SER A 32 24.99 5.30 -6.31
CA SER A 32 24.64 6.69 -6.62
C SER A 32 24.13 6.91 -8.05
N SER A 33 24.18 5.89 -8.91
CA SER A 33 23.73 5.97 -10.31
C SER A 33 23.11 4.66 -10.78
N TRP A 34 22.17 4.75 -11.75
CA TRP A 34 21.60 3.59 -12.41
C TRP A 34 22.55 3.03 -13.47
N ASN A 35 22.79 1.71 -13.43
CA ASN A 35 23.58 0.99 -14.42
C ASN A 35 22.74 0.59 -15.65
N SER A 36 21.98 1.52 -16.25
CA SER A 36 21.15 1.23 -17.42
C SER A 36 21.26 2.30 -18.50
N PRO A 37 21.46 1.93 -19.78
CA PRO A 37 21.41 2.86 -20.91
C PRO A 37 20.03 3.53 -21.08
N ALA A 38 18.94 2.84 -20.70
CA ALA A 38 17.57 3.35 -20.76
C ALA A 38 17.32 4.54 -19.80
N ALA A 39 18.20 4.76 -18.82
CA ALA A 39 18.09 5.84 -17.86
C ALA A 39 18.27 7.27 -18.42
N LYS A 40 18.54 7.42 -19.72
CA LYS A 40 18.96 8.71 -20.31
C LYS A 40 17.91 9.41 -21.17
N THR A 41 16.79 8.79 -21.48
CA THR A 41 15.78 9.35 -22.41
C THR A 41 14.38 9.19 -21.86
N GLY A 42 13.54 10.21 -21.98
CA GLY A 42 12.12 10.15 -21.58
C GLY A 42 11.69 11.32 -20.70
N GLN A 43 10.42 11.36 -20.39
CA GLN A 43 9.88 12.29 -19.39
C GLN A 43 10.30 11.84 -17.98
N ALA A 44 10.75 12.80 -17.15
CA ALA A 44 11.11 12.49 -15.78
C ALA A 44 9.89 11.93 -15.03
N ALA A 45 10.02 10.75 -14.47
CA ALA A 45 8.93 10.08 -13.71
C ALA A 45 8.40 10.96 -12.57
N SER A 46 9.26 11.82 -12.01
CA SER A 46 8.90 12.77 -10.97
C SER A 46 7.80 13.75 -11.34
N ASN A 47 7.58 14.00 -12.62
CA ASN A 47 6.61 14.96 -13.16
C ASN A 47 5.40 14.28 -13.81
N LEU A 48 5.37 12.95 -13.84
CA LEU A 48 4.30 12.16 -14.42
C LEU A 48 3.30 11.77 -13.32
N ASP A 49 2.18 12.46 -13.27
CA ASP A 49 1.03 11.91 -12.55
C ASP A 49 0.43 10.72 -13.34
N TRP A 50 -0.37 9.91 -12.68
CA TRP A 50 -0.96 8.73 -13.31
C TRP A 50 -1.93 9.08 -14.46
N GLN A 51 -2.60 10.25 -14.40
CA GLN A 51 -3.53 10.71 -15.44
C GLN A 51 -2.78 11.09 -16.73
N THR A 52 -1.56 11.59 -16.58
CA THR A 52 -0.67 11.88 -17.71
C THR A 52 0.01 10.61 -18.21
N PHE A 53 0.42 9.71 -17.31
CA PHE A 53 1.04 8.44 -17.67
C PHE A 53 0.11 7.53 -18.48
N ILE A 54 -1.16 7.43 -18.06
CA ILE A 54 -2.19 6.66 -18.77
C ILE A 54 -2.79 7.55 -19.88
N VAL A 55 -2.44 7.27 -21.12
CA VAL A 55 -2.91 8.03 -22.29
C VAL A 55 -4.33 7.64 -22.68
N ASP A 56 -4.69 6.37 -22.50
CA ASP A 56 -6.00 5.84 -22.84
C ASP A 56 -7.09 6.33 -21.87
N SER A 57 -8.16 6.92 -22.42
CA SER A 57 -9.26 7.51 -21.64
C SER A 57 -10.10 6.47 -20.90
N GLU A 58 -10.26 5.28 -21.48
CA GLU A 58 -11.06 4.20 -20.88
C GLU A 58 -10.32 3.63 -19.68
N LEU A 59 -9.03 3.36 -19.83
CA LEU A 59 -8.20 2.91 -18.72
C LEU A 59 -8.14 3.96 -17.61
N ARG A 60 -7.99 5.25 -17.93
CA ARG A 60 -8.07 6.33 -16.93
C ARG A 60 -9.39 6.33 -16.15
N ASN A 61 -10.49 6.14 -16.86
CA ASN A 61 -11.81 6.06 -16.22
C ASN A 61 -11.91 4.85 -15.29
N LEU A 62 -11.42 3.66 -15.71
CA LEU A 62 -11.41 2.46 -14.88
C LEU A 62 -10.56 2.65 -13.62
N VAL A 63 -9.38 3.27 -13.75
CA VAL A 63 -8.54 3.60 -12.58
C VAL A 63 -9.27 4.55 -11.63
N GLY A 64 -9.94 5.59 -12.16
CA GLY A 64 -10.78 6.49 -11.34
C GLY A 64 -11.87 5.74 -10.59
N VAL A 65 -12.61 4.86 -11.26
CA VAL A 65 -13.64 4.02 -10.63
C VAL A 65 -13.06 3.14 -9.53
N ALA A 66 -11.87 2.55 -9.74
CA ALA A 66 -11.21 1.73 -8.74
C ALA A 66 -10.78 2.55 -7.51
N LEU A 67 -10.19 3.73 -7.72
CA LEU A 67 -9.79 4.63 -6.63
C LEU A 67 -10.97 5.03 -5.74
N ASP A 68 -12.15 5.21 -6.33
CA ASP A 68 -13.36 5.59 -5.59
C ASP A 68 -14.05 4.41 -4.88
N ASN A 69 -13.91 3.18 -5.40
CA ASN A 69 -14.76 2.06 -5.00
C ASN A 69 -14.00 0.83 -4.44
N ASN A 70 -12.67 0.76 -4.61
CA ASN A 70 -11.90 -0.40 -4.18
C ASN A 70 -11.96 -0.56 -2.64
N ARG A 71 -12.32 -1.78 -2.19
CA ARG A 71 -12.53 -2.06 -0.76
C ARG A 71 -11.25 -2.09 0.04
N SER A 72 -10.16 -2.58 -0.55
CA SER A 72 -8.84 -2.62 0.10
C SER A 72 -8.28 -1.22 0.27
N LEU A 73 -8.39 -0.36 -0.73
CA LEU A 73 -7.99 1.05 -0.62
C LEU A 73 -8.83 1.77 0.44
N ARG A 74 -10.15 1.55 0.46
CA ARG A 74 -11.03 2.13 1.49
C ARG A 74 -10.63 1.70 2.90
N GLN A 75 -10.25 0.43 3.09
CA GLN A 75 -9.74 -0.06 4.37
C GLN A 75 -8.46 0.69 4.76
N THR A 76 -7.50 0.81 3.86
CA THR A 76 -6.24 1.54 4.09
C THR A 76 -6.47 3.01 4.44
N LEU A 77 -7.46 3.67 3.83
CA LEU A 77 -7.84 5.04 4.17
C LEU A 77 -8.46 5.14 5.57
N LEU A 78 -9.23 4.14 6.00
CA LEU A 78 -9.76 4.07 7.37
C LEU A 78 -8.65 3.79 8.40
N ASP A 79 -7.59 3.08 8.03
CA ASP A 79 -6.42 2.88 8.90
C ASP A 79 -5.70 4.21 9.19
N ILE A 80 -5.71 5.18 8.24
CA ILE A 80 -5.22 6.56 8.50
C ILE A 80 -6.06 7.22 9.61
N GLU A 81 -7.39 7.15 9.52
CA GLU A 81 -8.27 7.75 10.52
C GLU A 81 -8.09 7.07 11.88
N GLN A 82 -7.90 5.76 11.91
CA GLN A 82 -7.59 5.02 13.13
C GLN A 82 -6.25 5.49 13.74
N ALA A 83 -5.19 5.57 12.95
CA ALA A 83 -3.88 6.04 13.41
C ALA A 83 -3.93 7.50 13.89
N ARG A 84 -4.69 8.35 13.19
CA ARG A 84 -4.94 9.75 13.58
C ARG A 84 -5.68 9.84 14.92
N ALA A 85 -6.68 8.98 15.14
CA ALA A 85 -7.41 8.92 16.40
C ALA A 85 -6.48 8.46 17.55
N GLN A 86 -5.65 7.45 17.32
CA GLN A 86 -4.65 7.00 18.31
C GLN A 86 -3.64 8.09 18.65
N TYR A 87 -3.13 8.82 17.65
CA TYR A 87 -2.28 9.99 17.89
C TYR A 87 -3.00 11.05 18.75
N ARG A 88 -4.27 11.35 18.46
CA ARG A 88 -5.06 12.32 19.26
C ARG A 88 -5.25 11.85 20.70
N ILE A 89 -5.49 10.56 20.93
CA ILE A 89 -5.58 9.97 22.26
C ILE A 89 -4.26 10.17 22.99
N GLN A 90 -3.13 9.79 22.39
CA GLN A 90 -1.81 9.92 23.00
C GLN A 90 -1.44 11.40 23.24
N ARG A 91 -1.83 12.29 22.34
CA ARG A 91 -1.64 13.73 22.49
C ARG A 91 -2.48 14.31 23.64
N ALA A 92 -3.65 13.74 23.93
CA ALA A 92 -4.51 14.20 25.03
C ALA A 92 -3.85 14.00 26.39
N ASP A 93 -2.95 13.03 26.55
CA ASP A 93 -2.18 12.81 27.80
C ASP A 93 -1.26 13.98 28.16
N ARG A 94 -1.00 14.92 27.24
CA ARG A 94 -0.23 16.14 27.47
C ARG A 94 -1.02 17.24 28.18
N VAL A 95 -2.33 17.05 28.38
CA VAL A 95 -3.23 18.03 28.97
C VAL A 95 -4.00 17.38 30.12
N PRO A 96 -4.18 18.08 31.26
CA PRO A 96 -4.95 17.50 32.36
C PRO A 96 -6.40 17.23 31.95
N GLY A 97 -6.87 16.01 32.21
CA GLY A 97 -8.27 15.63 32.06
C GLY A 97 -9.12 16.14 33.22
N LEU A 98 -10.40 16.39 33.00
CA LEU A 98 -11.35 16.76 34.03
C LEU A 98 -12.59 15.85 33.91
N SER A 99 -13.01 15.27 35.04
CA SER A 99 -14.17 14.39 35.09
C SER A 99 -15.11 14.84 36.22
N ALA A 100 -16.40 14.58 36.04
CA ALA A 100 -17.36 14.65 37.16
C ALA A 100 -17.42 13.26 37.82
N ALA A 101 -17.28 13.23 39.13
CA ALA A 101 -17.28 11.99 39.89
C ALA A 101 -18.31 12.06 41.03
N ALA A 102 -19.02 10.97 41.25
CA ALA A 102 -19.88 10.78 42.40
C ALA A 102 -19.50 9.43 43.04
N ASN A 103 -19.06 9.46 44.26
CA ASN A 103 -18.63 8.28 44.99
C ASN A 103 -19.42 8.16 46.31
N GLY A 104 -19.87 6.96 46.64
CA GLY A 104 -20.42 6.61 47.93
C GLY A 104 -19.70 5.41 48.49
N ASN A 105 -19.14 5.53 49.68
CA ASN A 105 -18.54 4.43 50.42
C ASN A 105 -19.27 4.26 51.74
N ARG A 106 -19.66 3.03 52.05
CA ARG A 106 -20.21 2.66 53.34
C ARG A 106 -19.59 1.36 53.82
N GLN A 107 -18.87 1.43 54.92
CA GLN A 107 -18.11 0.30 55.43
C GLN A 107 -18.30 0.16 56.96
N ARG A 108 -18.26 -1.06 57.46
CA ARG A 108 -18.19 -1.36 58.88
C ARG A 108 -16.73 -1.51 59.30
N LEU A 109 -16.29 -0.65 60.18
CA LEU A 109 -14.96 -0.73 60.78
C LEU A 109 -15.02 -1.62 62.04
N PRO A 110 -14.19 -2.65 62.21
CA PRO A 110 -14.00 -3.37 63.47
C PRO A 110 -13.55 -2.42 64.56
N GLY A 111 -13.78 -2.83 65.86
CA GLY A 111 -13.47 -1.97 67.01
C GLY A 111 -11.99 -1.58 67.15
N ASP A 112 -11.08 -2.45 66.71
CA ASP A 112 -9.61 -2.22 66.71
C ASP A 112 -9.15 -1.18 65.68
N LEU A 113 -9.96 -0.94 64.61
CA LEU A 113 -9.71 0.07 63.57
C LEU A 113 -10.58 1.34 63.78
N SER A 114 -11.45 1.36 64.76
CA SER A 114 -12.32 2.50 65.08
C SER A 114 -11.69 3.37 66.15
N ASN A 115 -11.74 4.70 65.95
CA ASN A 115 -11.22 5.67 66.94
C ASN A 115 -11.97 5.59 68.30
N THR A 116 -13.15 4.93 68.38
CA THR A 116 -13.96 4.76 69.57
C THR A 116 -13.74 3.43 70.27
N GLY A 117 -12.91 2.53 69.75
CA GLY A 117 -12.66 1.18 70.29
C GLY A 117 -13.85 0.22 70.16
N SER A 118 -14.94 0.60 69.48
CA SER A 118 -16.10 -0.21 69.18
C SER A 118 -16.39 -0.25 67.69
N SER A 119 -17.03 -1.35 67.22
CA SER A 119 -17.34 -1.43 65.78
C SER A 119 -18.33 -0.33 65.38
N ALA A 120 -18.03 0.38 64.30
CA ALA A 120 -18.83 1.48 63.77
C ALA A 120 -19.06 1.34 62.26
N VAL A 121 -20.19 1.84 61.79
CA VAL A 121 -20.42 2.00 60.34
C VAL A 121 -20.03 3.42 59.95
N SER A 122 -19.05 3.51 59.05
CA SER A 122 -18.64 4.77 58.45
C SER A 122 -19.24 4.88 57.03
N SER A 123 -19.79 6.03 56.72
CA SER A 123 -20.29 6.36 55.39
C SER A 123 -19.60 7.62 54.92
N SER A 124 -19.35 7.73 53.63
CA SER A 124 -18.80 8.90 52.98
C SER A 124 -19.39 9.03 51.56
N TYR A 125 -20.00 10.15 51.29
CA TYR A 125 -20.56 10.49 49.99
C TYR A 125 -19.83 11.71 49.46
N GLN A 126 -19.46 11.67 48.19
CA GLN A 126 -18.71 12.76 47.56
C GLN A 126 -19.23 12.98 46.12
N VAL A 127 -19.42 14.23 45.74
CA VAL A 127 -19.79 14.63 44.39
C VAL A 127 -18.96 15.86 44.02
N GLY A 128 -18.39 15.87 42.80
CA GLY A 128 -17.61 17.00 42.36
C GLY A 128 -16.86 16.77 41.05
N LEU A 129 -15.96 17.67 40.76
CA LEU A 129 -15.01 17.56 39.67
C LEU A 129 -13.76 16.87 40.20
N ALA A 130 -13.22 15.96 39.41
CA ALA A 130 -11.99 15.26 39.68
C ALA A 130 -10.99 15.49 38.56
N LEU A 131 -9.75 15.79 38.91
CA LEU A 131 -8.57 15.69 38.07
C LEU A 131 -8.04 14.27 38.35
N PRO A 132 -8.20 13.33 37.39
CA PRO A 132 -7.53 12.03 37.51
C PRO A 132 -6.01 12.21 37.48
N GLU A 133 -5.26 11.14 37.42
CA GLU A 133 -3.83 11.25 37.38
C GLU A 133 -3.37 12.02 36.12
N TYR A 134 -2.70 13.17 36.32
CA TYR A 134 -2.04 13.93 35.27
C TYR A 134 -0.54 13.97 35.52
N GLU A 135 0.25 13.50 34.55
CA GLU A 135 1.71 13.48 34.63
C GLU A 135 2.30 14.80 34.16
N LEU A 136 3.11 15.47 35.02
CA LEU A 136 3.96 16.57 34.64
C LEU A 136 5.16 16.06 33.89
N ASP A 137 5.20 16.25 32.58
CA ASP A 137 6.22 15.68 31.69
C ASP A 137 7.53 16.49 31.69
N LEU A 138 8.25 16.47 32.81
CA LEU A 138 9.52 17.18 32.96
C LEU A 138 10.68 16.52 32.19
N PHE A 139 10.60 15.22 31.96
CA PHE A 139 11.66 14.43 31.31
C PHE A 139 11.28 13.98 29.91
N GLY A 140 10.17 14.47 29.37
CA GLY A 140 9.75 14.23 27.98
C GLY A 140 9.27 12.80 27.69
N ARG A 141 8.77 12.06 28.69
CA ARG A 141 8.17 10.73 28.51
C ARG A 141 6.91 10.80 27.67
N VAL A 142 5.94 11.60 28.10
CA VAL A 142 4.65 11.79 27.40
C VAL A 142 4.87 12.45 26.04
N LYS A 143 5.81 13.41 25.97
CA LYS A 143 6.21 14.01 24.69
C LYS A 143 6.76 12.96 23.73
N SER A 144 7.69 12.12 24.17
CA SER A 144 8.30 11.08 23.33
C SER A 144 7.29 10.04 22.83
N LEU A 145 6.34 9.63 23.67
CA LEU A 145 5.24 8.75 23.26
C LEU A 145 4.29 9.43 22.26
N THR A 146 4.03 10.73 22.43
CA THR A 146 3.22 11.52 21.49
C THR A 146 3.93 11.68 20.15
N ASP A 147 5.23 11.94 20.17
CA ASP A 147 6.05 12.06 18.96
C ASP A 147 6.12 10.69 18.22
N ALA A 148 6.27 9.58 18.96
CA ALA A 148 6.22 8.24 18.39
C ALA A 148 4.84 7.95 17.73
N ALA A 149 3.75 8.33 18.39
CA ALA A 149 2.40 8.15 17.84
C ALA A 149 2.16 9.04 16.61
N LEU A 150 2.72 10.25 16.57
CA LEU A 150 2.68 11.14 15.40
C LEU A 150 3.41 10.50 14.21
N GLU A 151 4.63 10.01 14.43
CA GLU A 151 5.42 9.37 13.38
C GLU A 151 4.75 8.08 12.88
N GLN A 152 4.09 7.32 13.76
CA GLN A 152 3.29 6.15 13.36
C GLN A 152 2.09 6.54 12.50
N TYR A 153 1.40 7.65 12.81
CA TYR A 153 0.33 8.20 11.97
C TYR A 153 0.86 8.61 10.59
N LEU A 154 1.99 9.33 10.52
CA LEU A 154 2.61 9.74 9.26
C LEU A 154 3.10 8.54 8.42
N SER A 155 3.59 7.49 9.07
CA SER A 155 3.93 6.21 8.41
C SER A 155 2.70 5.60 7.75
N THR A 156 1.56 5.56 8.44
CA THR A 156 0.30 5.02 7.89
C THR A 156 -0.19 5.86 6.71
N GLU A 157 -0.06 7.19 6.78
CA GLU A 157 -0.41 8.08 5.67
C GLU A 157 0.47 7.82 4.43
N ALA A 158 1.78 7.67 4.63
CA ALA A 158 2.70 7.34 3.53
C ALA A 158 2.42 5.94 2.96
N ALA A 159 2.14 4.95 3.80
CA ALA A 159 1.75 3.59 3.37
C ALA A 159 0.45 3.61 2.53
N ALA A 160 -0.51 4.46 2.87
CA ALA A 160 -1.74 4.59 2.08
C ALA A 160 -1.48 5.19 0.69
N ARG A 161 -0.55 6.13 0.56
CA ARG A 161 -0.10 6.63 -0.75
C ARG A 161 0.53 5.51 -1.58
N SER A 162 1.36 4.67 -0.95
CA SER A 162 1.93 3.49 -1.61
C SER A 162 0.86 2.51 -2.09
N ALA A 163 -0.16 2.24 -1.26
CA ALA A 163 -1.29 1.37 -1.62
C ALA A 163 -2.11 1.94 -2.79
N GLN A 164 -2.26 3.24 -2.88
CA GLN A 164 -2.96 3.91 -3.98
C GLN A 164 -2.19 3.78 -5.30
N ILE A 165 -0.86 3.97 -5.27
CA ILE A 165 0.00 3.74 -6.44
C ILE A 165 -0.04 2.27 -6.87
N ALA A 166 -0.03 1.35 -5.91
CA ALA A 166 -0.16 -0.08 -6.19
C ALA A 166 -1.50 -0.41 -6.86
N LEU A 167 -2.62 0.14 -6.39
CA LEU A 167 -3.93 -0.07 -7.00
C LEU A 167 -3.99 0.47 -8.44
N ILE A 168 -3.42 1.65 -8.71
CA ILE A 168 -3.33 2.20 -10.07
C ILE A 168 -2.57 1.23 -10.99
N ALA A 169 -1.45 0.69 -10.51
CA ALA A 169 -0.66 -0.28 -11.25
C ALA A 169 -1.42 -1.60 -11.46
N GLU A 170 -2.05 -2.15 -10.42
CA GLU A 170 -2.81 -3.40 -10.49
C GLU A 170 -3.99 -3.31 -11.45
N VAL A 171 -4.76 -2.21 -11.44
CA VAL A 171 -5.85 -1.98 -12.38
C VAL A 171 -5.32 -1.89 -13.81
N SER A 172 -4.23 -1.15 -14.01
CA SER A 172 -3.59 -1.02 -15.33
C SER A 172 -3.09 -2.36 -15.86
N GLN A 173 -2.41 -3.16 -15.04
CA GLN A 173 -1.93 -4.49 -15.41
C GLN A 173 -3.06 -5.47 -15.69
N ALA A 174 -4.12 -5.45 -14.87
CA ALA A 174 -5.29 -6.31 -15.07
C ALA A 174 -6.02 -5.96 -16.38
N TYR A 175 -6.15 -4.66 -16.70
CA TYR A 175 -6.74 -4.21 -17.95
C TYR A 175 -5.90 -4.62 -19.17
N LEU A 176 -4.57 -4.42 -19.11
CA LEU A 176 -3.65 -4.85 -20.17
C LEU A 176 -3.66 -6.37 -20.37
N THR A 177 -3.76 -7.12 -19.29
CA THR A 177 -3.89 -8.60 -19.33
C THR A 177 -5.21 -9.01 -19.98
N TYR A 178 -6.31 -8.32 -19.66
CA TYR A 178 -7.61 -8.55 -20.26
C TYR A 178 -7.60 -8.21 -21.77
N ASP A 179 -7.03 -7.07 -22.17
CA ASP A 179 -6.89 -6.68 -23.59
C ASP A 179 -6.04 -7.71 -24.36
N GLY A 180 -4.92 -8.14 -23.80
CA GLY A 180 -4.08 -9.19 -24.40
C GLY A 180 -4.80 -10.53 -24.55
N ALA A 181 -5.57 -10.95 -23.55
CA ALA A 181 -6.39 -12.16 -23.61
C ALA A 181 -7.51 -12.03 -24.67
N GLN A 182 -8.10 -10.86 -24.81
CA GLN A 182 -9.12 -10.60 -25.83
C GLN A 182 -8.56 -10.64 -27.23
N ARG A 183 -7.37 -10.07 -27.47
CA ARG A 183 -6.65 -10.15 -28.76
C ARG A 183 -6.30 -11.59 -29.13
N ARG A 184 -5.83 -12.40 -28.17
CA ARG A 184 -5.55 -13.82 -28.38
C ARG A 184 -6.82 -14.61 -28.72
N LEU A 185 -7.92 -14.34 -28.01
CA LEU A 185 -9.21 -14.97 -28.32
C LEU A 185 -9.64 -14.65 -29.75
N GLN A 186 -9.61 -13.39 -30.17
CA GLN A 186 -9.96 -12.95 -31.52
C GLN A 186 -9.06 -13.61 -32.58
N LEU A 187 -7.75 -13.67 -32.35
CA LEU A 187 -6.83 -14.39 -33.24
C LEU A 187 -7.19 -15.87 -33.37
N THR A 188 -7.56 -16.52 -32.26
CA THR A 188 -7.93 -17.91 -32.25
C THR A 188 -9.24 -18.17 -32.98
N GLU A 189 -10.25 -17.30 -32.82
CA GLU A 189 -11.52 -17.34 -33.58
C GLU A 189 -11.28 -17.24 -35.10
N GLN A 190 -10.46 -16.28 -35.54
CA GLN A 190 -10.09 -16.10 -36.93
C GLN A 190 -9.31 -17.31 -37.49
N THR A 191 -8.40 -17.86 -36.67
CA THR A 191 -7.61 -19.03 -37.05
C THR A 191 -8.49 -20.28 -37.16
N LEU A 192 -9.42 -20.48 -36.22
CA LEU A 192 -10.37 -21.60 -36.27
C LEU A 192 -11.22 -21.53 -37.54
N ALA A 193 -11.81 -20.39 -37.86
CA ALA A 193 -12.59 -20.20 -39.08
C ALA A 193 -11.77 -20.56 -40.35
N SER A 194 -10.53 -20.03 -40.44
CA SER A 194 -9.63 -20.35 -41.56
C SER A 194 -9.26 -21.83 -41.66
N ARG A 195 -9.11 -22.52 -40.51
CA ARG A 195 -8.82 -23.98 -40.46
C ARG A 195 -10.04 -24.80 -40.80
N GLU A 196 -11.25 -24.40 -40.43
CA GLU A 196 -12.52 -25.06 -40.81
C GLU A 196 -12.76 -24.92 -42.31
N ASP A 197 -12.53 -23.74 -42.90
CA ASP A 197 -12.58 -23.57 -44.36
C ASP A 197 -11.59 -24.49 -45.09
N SER A 198 -10.36 -24.57 -44.59
CA SER A 198 -9.32 -25.46 -45.14
C SER A 198 -9.73 -26.94 -45.05
N LEU A 199 -10.28 -27.38 -43.91
CA LEU A 199 -10.80 -28.75 -43.73
C LEU A 199 -11.92 -29.04 -44.71
N GLY A 200 -12.85 -28.08 -44.90
CA GLY A 200 -13.94 -28.18 -45.87
C GLY A 200 -13.44 -28.45 -47.31
N LEU A 201 -12.43 -27.64 -47.73
CA LEU A 201 -11.80 -27.81 -49.06
C LEU A 201 -11.12 -29.18 -49.21
N ILE A 202 -10.42 -29.65 -48.19
CA ILE A 202 -9.77 -30.97 -48.21
C ILE A 202 -10.77 -32.07 -48.24
N SER A 203 -11.87 -31.99 -47.49
CA SER A 203 -12.95 -32.94 -47.50
C SER A 203 -13.56 -33.12 -48.91
N GLN A 204 -13.78 -31.96 -49.62
CA GLN A 204 -14.25 -31.99 -51.01
C GLN A 204 -13.23 -32.60 -51.95
N ARG A 205 -11.95 -32.27 -51.84
CA ARG A 205 -10.87 -32.86 -52.65
C ARG A 205 -10.71 -34.38 -52.42
N ARG A 206 -10.88 -34.81 -51.14
CA ARG A 206 -10.84 -36.25 -50.80
C ARG A 206 -11.99 -36.99 -51.43
N SER A 207 -13.21 -36.49 -51.41
CA SER A 207 -14.36 -37.09 -52.04
C SER A 207 -14.22 -37.20 -53.57
N ALA A 208 -13.48 -36.27 -54.17
CA ALA A 208 -13.11 -36.27 -55.57
C ALA A 208 -11.87 -37.13 -55.91
N GLY A 209 -11.27 -37.79 -54.89
CA GLY A 209 -10.03 -38.62 -55.08
C GLY A 209 -8.74 -37.81 -55.19
N ALA A 210 -8.75 -36.52 -54.99
CA ALA A 210 -7.65 -35.57 -55.15
C ALA A 210 -6.91 -35.21 -53.85
N ALA A 211 -7.27 -35.78 -52.70
CA ALA A 211 -6.60 -35.69 -51.41
C ALA A 211 -6.58 -37.02 -50.66
N THR A 212 -5.59 -37.23 -49.79
CA THR A 212 -5.43 -38.47 -49.05
C THR A 212 -6.21 -38.46 -47.72
N ALA A 213 -6.38 -39.63 -47.10
CA ALA A 213 -6.93 -39.70 -45.75
C ALA A 213 -6.00 -39.06 -44.73
N LEU A 214 -4.68 -39.06 -44.97
CA LEU A 214 -3.69 -38.39 -44.13
C LEU A 214 -3.90 -36.86 -44.13
N ASP A 215 -4.02 -36.25 -45.34
CA ASP A 215 -4.26 -34.77 -45.45
C ASP A 215 -5.51 -34.35 -44.69
N TYR A 216 -6.59 -35.17 -44.73
CA TYR A 216 -7.81 -34.91 -43.98
C TYR A 216 -7.61 -34.98 -42.47
N GLN A 217 -6.88 -35.99 -41.97
CA GLN A 217 -6.64 -36.11 -40.53
C GLN A 217 -5.71 -35.02 -39.99
N GLU A 218 -4.73 -34.58 -40.77
CA GLU A 218 -3.86 -33.45 -40.41
C GLU A 218 -4.67 -32.16 -40.32
N ALA A 219 -5.53 -31.87 -41.28
CA ALA A 219 -6.40 -30.72 -41.24
C ALA A 219 -7.41 -30.76 -40.08
N LEU A 220 -8.02 -31.92 -39.84
CA LEU A 220 -8.93 -32.15 -38.72
C LEU A 220 -8.22 -31.93 -37.38
N GLY A 221 -6.99 -32.46 -37.25
CA GLY A 221 -6.16 -32.23 -36.05
C GLY A 221 -5.93 -30.76 -35.73
N LEU A 222 -5.69 -29.92 -36.74
CA LEU A 222 -5.54 -28.47 -36.54
C LEU A 222 -6.86 -27.78 -36.14
N VAL A 223 -8.01 -28.21 -36.67
CA VAL A 223 -9.32 -27.68 -36.25
C VAL A 223 -9.58 -28.02 -34.80
N GLU A 224 -9.40 -29.29 -34.37
CA GLU A 224 -9.62 -29.70 -32.98
C GLU A 224 -8.64 -29.02 -32.02
N GLN A 225 -7.39 -28.80 -32.43
CA GLN A 225 -6.43 -28.00 -31.68
C GLN A 225 -6.95 -26.58 -31.48
N SER A 226 -7.43 -25.90 -32.57
CA SER A 226 -7.97 -24.54 -32.46
C SER A 226 -9.19 -24.46 -31.54
N ARG A 227 -10.07 -25.49 -31.56
CA ARG A 227 -11.22 -25.54 -30.66
C ARG A 227 -10.80 -25.62 -29.20
N ALA A 228 -9.80 -26.43 -28.88
CA ALA A 228 -9.25 -26.53 -27.53
C ALA A 228 -8.61 -25.21 -27.07
N GLU A 229 -7.87 -24.54 -27.97
CA GLU A 229 -7.24 -23.23 -27.71
C GLU A 229 -8.28 -22.12 -27.56
N LEU A 230 -9.37 -22.16 -28.32
CA LEU A 230 -10.51 -21.23 -28.18
C LEU A 230 -11.08 -21.26 -26.77
N GLU A 231 -11.41 -22.44 -26.26
CA GLU A 231 -11.95 -22.59 -24.90
C GLU A 231 -10.94 -22.17 -23.84
N SER A 232 -9.65 -22.45 -24.05
CA SER A 232 -8.58 -22.01 -23.14
C SER A 232 -8.46 -20.48 -23.10
N ASN A 233 -8.46 -19.81 -24.26
CA ASN A 233 -8.36 -18.36 -24.35
C ASN A 233 -9.64 -17.66 -23.87
N ALA A 234 -10.83 -18.23 -24.11
CA ALA A 234 -12.10 -17.75 -23.57
C ALA A 234 -12.08 -17.78 -22.02
N ARG A 235 -11.59 -18.88 -21.44
CA ARG A 235 -11.42 -18.98 -19.98
C ARG A 235 -10.43 -17.95 -19.44
N GLN A 236 -9.28 -17.75 -20.09
CA GLN A 236 -8.27 -16.74 -19.67
C GLN A 236 -8.84 -15.33 -19.72
N LYS A 237 -9.57 -14.98 -20.81
CA LYS A 237 -10.27 -13.68 -20.91
C LYS A 237 -11.25 -13.49 -19.76
N GLN A 238 -12.06 -14.51 -19.45
CA GLN A 238 -13.04 -14.43 -18.37
C GLN A 238 -12.37 -14.28 -17.00
N GLN A 239 -11.26 -14.99 -16.75
CA GLN A 239 -10.49 -14.85 -15.50
C GLN A 239 -9.87 -13.44 -15.37
N ALA A 240 -9.31 -12.89 -16.45
CA ALA A 240 -8.78 -11.53 -16.46
C ALA A 240 -9.90 -10.48 -16.23
N LEU A 241 -11.08 -10.68 -16.84
CA LEU A 241 -12.26 -9.85 -16.59
C LEU A 241 -12.67 -9.89 -15.11
N ASN A 242 -12.74 -11.07 -14.51
CA ASN A 242 -13.14 -11.22 -13.10
C ASN A 242 -12.14 -10.56 -12.16
N ALA A 243 -10.84 -10.65 -12.44
CA ALA A 243 -9.81 -9.96 -11.68
C ALA A 243 -9.96 -8.42 -11.76
N LEU A 244 -10.20 -7.89 -12.95
CA LEU A 244 -10.44 -6.47 -13.15
C LEU A 244 -11.72 -5.99 -12.45
N VAL A 245 -12.82 -6.74 -12.53
CA VAL A 245 -14.09 -6.46 -11.83
C VAL A 245 -13.89 -6.39 -10.32
N LEU A 246 -13.08 -7.28 -9.74
CA LEU A 246 -12.75 -7.25 -8.31
C LEU A 246 -12.04 -5.96 -7.92
N LEU A 247 -11.07 -5.51 -8.72
CA LEU A 247 -10.31 -4.28 -8.47
C LEU A 247 -11.19 -3.04 -8.56
N LEU A 248 -12.14 -3.00 -9.51
CA LEU A 248 -13.07 -1.88 -9.69
C LEU A 248 -14.09 -1.76 -8.54
N GLY A 249 -14.43 -2.84 -7.86
CA GLY A 249 -15.23 -2.84 -6.64
C GLY A 249 -16.69 -2.40 -6.79
N THR A 250 -17.23 -2.33 -8.02
CA THR A 250 -18.63 -1.93 -8.32
C THR A 250 -19.43 -3.08 -8.94
N ALA A 251 -20.74 -3.12 -8.69
CA ALA A 251 -21.62 -4.17 -9.23
C ALA A 251 -21.77 -4.12 -10.76
N ASP A 252 -21.61 -2.93 -11.35
CA ASP A 252 -21.71 -2.67 -12.80
C ASP A 252 -20.34 -2.65 -13.52
N ALA A 253 -19.26 -3.04 -12.83
CA ALA A 253 -17.90 -2.98 -13.33
C ALA A 253 -17.74 -3.63 -14.71
N ALA A 254 -18.32 -4.82 -14.91
CA ALA A 254 -18.21 -5.56 -16.18
C ALA A 254 -18.79 -4.79 -17.38
N LYS A 255 -19.78 -3.90 -17.15
CA LYS A 255 -20.40 -3.08 -18.21
C LYS A 255 -19.54 -1.88 -18.62
N ARG A 256 -18.62 -1.48 -17.75
CA ARG A 256 -17.71 -0.34 -17.95
C ARG A 256 -16.45 -0.72 -18.72
N ILE A 257 -16.15 -2.02 -18.83
CA ILE A 257 -14.94 -2.52 -19.47
C ILE A 257 -15.19 -2.64 -20.98
N PRO A 258 -14.32 -2.06 -21.83
CA PRO A 258 -14.42 -2.18 -23.29
C PRO A 258 -14.43 -3.64 -23.74
N GLN A 259 -15.33 -3.96 -24.68
CA GLN A 259 -15.50 -5.33 -25.21
C GLN A 259 -14.64 -5.61 -26.46
N LEU A 260 -14.02 -4.58 -27.02
CA LEU A 260 -13.15 -4.70 -28.20
C LEU A 260 -11.71 -4.31 -27.83
N PRO A 261 -10.72 -5.00 -28.39
CA PRO A 261 -9.33 -4.66 -28.15
C PRO A 261 -9.00 -3.24 -28.63
N GLN A 262 -8.07 -2.58 -27.95
CA GLN A 262 -7.64 -1.23 -28.30
C GLN A 262 -6.36 -1.27 -29.17
N ASP A 263 -6.39 -0.64 -30.34
CA ASP A 263 -5.22 -0.57 -31.23
C ASP A 263 -4.33 0.66 -30.99
N LYS A 264 -4.61 1.44 -29.94
CA LYS A 264 -3.88 2.66 -29.62
C LYS A 264 -2.91 2.45 -28.46
N PRO A 265 -1.79 3.21 -28.39
CA PRO A 265 -0.95 3.22 -27.22
C PRO A 265 -1.74 3.62 -25.97
N MET A 266 -1.73 2.79 -24.92
CA MET A 266 -2.46 3.03 -23.68
C MET A 266 -1.67 3.84 -22.66
N LEU A 267 -0.34 3.78 -22.74
CA LEU A 267 0.61 4.35 -21.79
C LEU A 267 1.68 5.18 -22.51
N ILE A 268 2.29 6.12 -21.78
CA ILE A 268 3.52 6.77 -22.21
C ILE A 268 4.63 5.72 -22.35
N GLN A 269 5.38 5.78 -23.48
CA GLN A 269 6.33 4.72 -23.84
C GLN A 269 7.74 4.95 -23.30
N ASP A 270 8.13 6.19 -23.05
CA ASP A 270 9.48 6.57 -22.63
C ASP A 270 9.46 7.33 -21.30
N ILE A 271 9.92 6.67 -20.25
CA ILE A 271 10.01 7.20 -18.89
C ILE A 271 11.47 7.24 -18.46
N ALA A 272 11.92 8.39 -18.00
CA ALA A 272 13.25 8.54 -17.39
C ALA A 272 13.18 8.32 -15.88
N PRO A 273 14.03 7.48 -15.28
CA PRO A 273 13.94 7.09 -13.88
C PRO A 273 14.35 8.20 -12.88
N GLY A 274 14.95 9.29 -13.35
CA GLY A 274 15.53 10.30 -12.45
C GLY A 274 16.80 9.81 -11.75
N THR A 275 17.19 10.49 -10.67
CA THR A 275 18.36 10.12 -9.86
C THR A 275 18.00 9.16 -8.73
N PRO A 276 18.93 8.29 -8.28
CA PRO A 276 18.71 7.43 -7.12
C PRO A 276 18.31 8.18 -5.84
N SER A 277 18.86 9.35 -5.59
CA SER A 277 18.53 10.18 -4.42
C SER A 277 17.08 10.68 -4.44
N GLU A 278 16.56 11.08 -5.62
CA GLU A 278 15.15 11.46 -5.76
C GLU A 278 14.18 10.33 -5.42
N LEU A 279 14.56 9.08 -5.72
CA LEU A 279 13.76 7.91 -5.39
C LEU A 279 13.56 7.76 -3.87
N ILE A 280 14.64 7.92 -3.10
CA ILE A 280 14.63 7.79 -1.64
C ILE A 280 13.75 8.87 -0.99
N GLU A 281 13.70 10.06 -1.57
CA GLU A 281 12.93 11.19 -1.02
C GLU A 281 11.44 11.14 -1.42
N ARG A 282 11.09 10.39 -2.46
CA ARG A 282 9.74 10.44 -3.06
C ARG A 282 8.92 9.18 -2.88
N ARG A 283 9.54 8.01 -2.82
CA ARG A 283 8.79 6.75 -2.68
C ARG A 283 8.06 6.67 -1.35
N PRO A 284 6.72 6.53 -1.37
CA PRO A 284 5.94 6.54 -0.13
C PRO A 284 6.23 5.36 0.80
N ASP A 285 6.62 4.20 0.29
CA ASP A 285 7.02 3.04 1.09
C ASP A 285 8.33 3.29 1.86
N ILE A 286 9.31 3.97 1.24
CA ILE A 286 10.55 4.38 1.90
C ILE A 286 10.25 5.43 2.98
N LEU A 287 9.39 6.41 2.67
CA LEU A 287 8.96 7.41 3.64
C LEU A 287 8.20 6.77 4.82
N ALA A 288 7.34 5.79 4.56
CA ALA A 288 6.64 5.05 5.61
C ALA A 288 7.62 4.33 6.54
N ALA A 289 8.63 3.66 5.99
CA ALA A 289 9.68 2.97 6.77
C ALA A 289 10.53 3.98 7.57
N GLU A 290 10.83 5.16 7.02
CA GLU A 290 11.55 6.23 7.74
C GLU A 290 10.73 6.76 8.92
N HIS A 291 9.41 6.96 8.76
CA HIS A 291 8.54 7.37 9.85
C HIS A 291 8.45 6.31 10.95
N VAL A 292 8.43 5.01 10.62
CA VAL A 292 8.54 3.93 11.61
C VAL A 292 9.86 4.04 12.38
N LEU A 293 10.97 4.27 11.71
CA LEU A 293 12.28 4.45 12.34
C LEU A 293 12.30 5.65 13.29
N LYS A 294 11.73 6.79 12.89
CA LYS A 294 11.57 7.99 13.73
C LYS A 294 10.71 7.70 14.97
N ALA A 295 9.63 6.94 14.82
CA ALA A 295 8.79 6.51 15.93
C ALA A 295 9.62 5.68 16.95
N ARG A 296 10.41 4.69 16.49
CA ARG A 296 11.29 3.89 17.36
C ARG A 296 12.40 4.72 18.01
N ASN A 297 12.89 5.74 17.31
CA ASN A 297 13.86 6.68 17.91
C ASN A 297 13.21 7.49 19.05
N ALA A 298 11.97 7.92 18.90
CA ALA A 298 11.21 8.61 19.95
C ALA A 298 10.92 7.69 21.14
N ASP A 299 10.60 6.40 20.93
CA ASP A 299 10.38 5.39 21.99
C ASP A 299 11.58 5.28 22.94
N ILE A 300 12.82 5.44 22.44
CA ILE A 300 14.03 5.46 23.29
C ILE A 300 13.95 6.61 24.30
N GLY A 301 13.43 7.76 23.90
CA GLY A 301 13.23 8.90 24.80
C GLY A 301 12.30 8.56 25.97
N ALA A 302 11.19 7.89 25.68
CA ALA A 302 10.25 7.46 26.70
C ALA A 302 10.88 6.41 27.65
N ALA A 303 11.65 5.46 27.11
CA ALA A 303 12.38 4.45 27.90
C ALA A 303 13.47 5.07 28.80
N ARG A 304 14.20 6.09 28.30
CA ARG A 304 15.16 6.84 29.11
C ARG A 304 14.51 7.66 30.22
N ALA A 305 13.37 8.29 29.92
CA ALA A 305 12.63 9.07 30.90
C ALA A 305 12.13 8.23 32.08
N ALA A 306 11.91 6.92 31.88
CA ALA A 306 11.47 6.00 32.94
C ALA A 306 12.50 5.82 34.09
N PHE A 307 13.77 6.23 33.93
CA PHE A 307 14.77 6.23 34.99
C PHE A 307 14.68 7.46 35.92
N PHE A 308 13.92 8.47 35.52
CA PHE A 308 13.78 9.74 36.22
C PHE A 308 12.50 9.76 37.06
N PRO A 309 12.41 10.70 38.05
CA PRO A 309 11.20 10.83 38.85
C PRO A 309 9.97 11.14 38.00
N ARG A 310 8.88 10.42 38.22
CA ARG A 310 7.57 10.71 37.68
C ARG A 310 6.79 11.56 38.68
N ILE A 311 6.31 12.72 38.23
CA ILE A 311 5.47 13.59 39.05
C ILE A 311 4.05 13.54 38.48
N SER A 312 3.12 13.03 39.27
CA SER A 312 1.70 13.04 38.94
C SER A 312 0.89 13.94 39.84
N LEU A 313 -0.13 14.56 39.30
CA LEU A 313 -1.06 15.42 39.99
C LEU A 313 -2.43 14.80 39.96
N THR A 314 -3.02 14.63 41.17
CA THR A 314 -4.40 14.21 41.33
C THR A 314 -5.12 15.27 42.14
N GLY A 315 -6.39 15.55 41.83
CA GLY A 315 -7.14 16.54 42.58
C GLY A 315 -8.65 16.32 42.54
N SER A 316 -9.34 16.86 43.48
CA SER A 316 -10.79 16.92 43.46
C SER A 316 -11.31 18.24 44.03
N PHE A 317 -12.45 18.68 43.54
CA PHE A 317 -13.19 19.84 44.08
C PHE A 317 -14.67 19.58 43.99
N GLY A 318 -15.36 19.69 45.14
CA GLY A 318 -16.79 19.38 45.21
C GLY A 318 -17.37 19.48 46.61
N THR A 319 -18.26 18.56 46.94
CA THR A 319 -18.88 18.43 48.23
C THR A 319 -18.71 17.02 48.79
N SER A 320 -18.57 16.88 50.09
CA SER A 320 -18.45 15.60 50.81
C SER A 320 -19.24 15.62 52.10
N SER A 321 -19.93 14.53 52.42
CA SER A 321 -20.73 14.38 53.66
C SER A 321 -20.73 12.92 54.13
N ALA A 322 -20.88 12.73 55.45
CA ALA A 322 -21.11 11.41 56.03
C ALA A 322 -22.52 10.88 55.74
N GLU A 323 -23.46 11.77 55.45
CA GLU A 323 -24.85 11.45 55.12
C GLU A 323 -25.21 12.00 53.73
N MET A 324 -26.02 11.24 53.00
CA MET A 324 -26.43 11.66 51.64
C MET A 324 -27.30 12.92 51.65
N SER A 325 -28.08 13.13 52.71
CA SER A 325 -28.93 14.31 52.93
C SER A 325 -28.13 15.60 53.09
N GLY A 326 -26.95 15.52 53.69
CA GLY A 326 -26.09 16.68 53.97
C GLY A 326 -25.09 17.01 52.85
N LEU A 327 -25.13 16.30 51.71
CA LEU A 327 -24.11 16.42 50.67
C LEU A 327 -24.03 17.82 50.03
N PHE A 328 -25.16 18.54 49.99
CA PHE A 328 -25.26 19.88 49.41
C PHE A 328 -25.49 20.98 50.41
N ASP A 329 -25.38 20.67 51.70
CA ASP A 329 -25.57 21.64 52.79
C ASP A 329 -24.42 22.65 52.89
N GLY A 330 -24.70 23.78 53.52
CA GLY A 330 -23.68 24.79 53.81
C GLY A 330 -22.55 24.23 54.67
N GLY A 331 -21.31 24.17 54.14
CA GLY A 331 -20.17 23.62 54.87
C GLY A 331 -19.65 22.27 54.32
N SER A 332 -20.37 21.63 53.39
CA SER A 332 -19.96 20.35 52.77
C SER A 332 -18.85 20.49 51.69
N ARG A 333 -18.38 21.69 51.35
CA ARG A 333 -17.32 21.91 50.37
C ARG A 333 -16.06 21.17 50.78
N SER A 334 -15.52 20.41 49.84
CA SER A 334 -14.25 19.71 49.98
C SER A 334 -13.37 19.87 48.73
N TRP A 335 -12.09 19.92 48.95
CA TRP A 335 -11.12 19.87 47.88
C TRP A 335 -9.89 19.06 48.29
N SER A 336 -9.24 18.44 47.33
CA SER A 336 -7.97 17.77 47.53
C SER A 336 -7.05 18.09 46.38
N PHE A 337 -5.78 18.23 46.67
CA PHE A 337 -4.70 18.36 45.68
C PHE A 337 -3.54 17.53 46.18
N VAL A 338 -3.21 16.48 45.42
CA VAL A 338 -2.24 15.44 45.80
C VAL A 338 -1.18 15.32 44.72
N PRO A 339 -0.08 16.07 44.82
CA PRO A 339 1.09 15.81 44.01
C PRO A 339 1.80 14.57 44.51
N THR A 340 2.14 13.66 43.60
CA THR A 340 2.86 12.41 43.91
C THR A 340 4.13 12.36 43.13
N LEU A 341 5.28 12.16 43.80
CA LEU A 341 6.57 11.92 43.16
C LEU A 341 6.94 10.46 43.36
N SER A 342 7.19 9.75 42.29
CA SER A 342 7.63 8.36 42.30
C SER A 342 8.97 8.24 41.55
N LEU A 343 9.98 7.70 42.23
CA LEU A 343 11.30 7.40 41.65
C LEU A 343 11.63 5.93 41.88
N PRO A 344 11.80 5.12 40.82
CA PRO A 344 12.22 3.74 40.97
C PRO A 344 13.68 3.67 41.40
N ILE A 345 13.94 3.20 42.64
CA ILE A 345 15.29 3.02 43.17
C ILE A 345 15.82 1.63 42.83
N PHE A 346 14.96 0.63 42.90
CA PHE A 346 15.27 -0.76 42.58
C PHE A 346 14.07 -1.41 41.87
N ASP A 347 14.29 -1.87 40.65
CA ASP A 347 13.26 -2.48 39.80
C ASP A 347 13.71 -3.83 39.19
N ALA A 348 14.77 -4.43 39.79
CA ALA A 348 15.36 -5.67 39.30
C ALA A 348 15.84 -5.62 37.83
N GLY A 349 16.22 -4.43 37.36
CA GLY A 349 16.73 -4.22 35.99
C GLY A 349 15.67 -4.02 34.90
N ARG A 350 14.40 -3.89 35.26
CA ARG A 350 13.30 -3.73 34.29
C ARG A 350 13.48 -2.50 33.39
N ASN A 351 13.84 -1.35 33.95
CA ASN A 351 14.03 -0.14 33.15
C ASN A 351 15.24 -0.27 32.21
N SER A 352 16.32 -0.91 32.63
CA SER A 352 17.47 -1.22 31.77
C SER A 352 17.07 -2.12 30.60
N ALA A 353 16.35 -3.21 30.89
CA ALA A 353 15.85 -4.12 29.86
C ALA A 353 14.87 -3.44 28.87
N ASN A 354 14.00 -2.55 29.37
CA ASN A 354 13.11 -1.77 28.51
C ASN A 354 13.86 -0.79 27.59
N LEU A 355 14.91 -0.14 28.11
CA LEU A 355 15.78 0.72 27.30
C LEU A 355 16.53 -0.08 26.23
N ASP A 356 17.06 -1.25 26.59
CA ASP A 356 17.75 -2.11 25.64
C ASP A 356 16.79 -2.66 24.58
N LEU A 357 15.56 -3.02 24.96
CA LEU A 357 14.50 -3.39 24.04
C LEU A 357 14.18 -2.25 23.05
N ALA A 358 14.08 -1.01 23.55
CA ALA A 358 13.82 0.15 22.68
C ALA A 358 14.95 0.40 21.68
N LYS A 359 16.22 0.24 22.10
CA LYS A 359 17.38 0.35 21.20
C LYS A 359 17.38 -0.75 20.13
N VAL A 360 17.19 -2.01 20.52
CA VAL A 360 17.12 -3.13 19.56
C VAL A 360 15.96 -2.95 18.57
N ARG A 361 14.83 -2.44 19.02
CA ARG A 361 13.70 -2.11 18.11
C ARG A 361 14.04 -1.00 17.12
N LYS A 362 14.84 0.01 17.54
CA LYS A 362 15.37 1.02 16.62
C LYS A 362 16.31 0.39 15.60
N ASP A 363 17.27 -0.44 16.05
CA ASP A 363 18.24 -1.09 15.15
C ASP A 363 17.53 -2.03 14.14
N SER A 364 16.50 -2.73 14.58
CA SER A 364 15.61 -3.50 13.69
C SER A 364 14.89 -2.62 12.67
N ALA A 365 14.44 -1.43 13.07
CA ALA A 365 13.80 -0.48 12.16
C ALA A 365 14.81 0.14 11.16
N VAL A 366 16.07 0.33 11.54
CA VAL A 366 17.15 0.72 10.61
C VAL A 366 17.33 -0.35 9.53
N ALA A 367 17.47 -1.61 9.92
CA ALA A 367 17.62 -2.71 8.98
C ALA A 367 16.39 -2.84 8.05
N ALA A 368 15.17 -2.63 8.57
CA ALA A 368 13.95 -2.63 7.76
C ALA A 368 13.92 -1.46 6.75
N TYR A 369 14.33 -0.26 7.17
CA TYR A 369 14.44 0.91 6.29
C TYR A 369 15.45 0.68 5.16
N GLU A 370 16.64 0.19 5.48
CA GLU A 370 17.68 -0.16 4.51
C GLU A 370 17.19 -1.24 3.53
N GLY A 371 16.53 -2.30 4.04
CA GLY A 371 15.94 -3.36 3.23
C GLY A 371 14.85 -2.84 2.28
N THR A 372 14.05 -1.88 2.71
CA THR A 372 13.05 -1.22 1.86
C THR A 372 13.72 -0.44 0.73
N ILE A 373 14.80 0.31 1.02
CA ILE A 373 15.58 1.01 -0.01
C ILE A 373 16.17 0.02 -1.01
N GLN A 374 16.81 -1.06 -0.55
CA GLN A 374 17.40 -2.07 -1.44
C GLN A 374 16.35 -2.72 -2.34
N THR A 375 15.16 -3.02 -1.79
CA THR A 375 14.02 -3.57 -2.54
C THR A 375 13.56 -2.59 -3.61
N ALA A 376 13.40 -1.32 -3.26
CA ALA A 376 13.01 -0.27 -4.19
C ALA A 376 14.01 -0.11 -5.35
N PHE A 377 15.30 -0.15 -5.05
CA PHE A 377 16.35 -0.07 -6.07
C PHE A 377 16.35 -1.29 -7.00
N ARG A 378 16.17 -2.49 -6.44
CA ARG A 378 16.02 -3.71 -7.25
C ARG A 378 14.81 -3.61 -8.18
N GLU A 379 13.65 -3.17 -7.69
CA GLU A 379 12.44 -3.02 -8.50
C GLU A 379 12.65 -2.06 -9.68
N VAL A 380 13.32 -0.93 -9.46
CA VAL A 380 13.64 0.02 -10.55
C VAL A 380 14.63 -0.60 -11.55
N ALA A 381 15.68 -1.26 -11.07
CA ALA A 381 16.67 -1.89 -11.93
C ALA A 381 16.03 -3.00 -12.79
N ASP A 382 15.19 -3.86 -12.18
CA ASP A 382 14.48 -4.93 -12.88
C ASP A 382 13.51 -4.36 -13.93
N ALA A 383 12.74 -3.31 -13.58
CA ALA A 383 11.80 -2.67 -14.49
C ALA A 383 12.50 -1.96 -15.67
N LEU A 384 13.65 -1.30 -15.44
CA LEU A 384 14.46 -0.71 -16.50
C LEU A 384 15.02 -1.77 -17.45
N ALA A 385 15.51 -2.88 -16.93
CA ALA A 385 16.00 -3.99 -17.75
C ALA A 385 14.86 -4.62 -18.57
N ALA A 386 13.68 -4.81 -17.95
CA ALA A 386 12.50 -5.36 -18.61
C ALA A 386 12.00 -4.44 -19.73
N THR A 387 11.86 -3.14 -19.48
CA THR A 387 11.36 -2.19 -20.49
C THR A 387 12.29 -2.09 -21.71
N ASP A 388 13.62 -2.10 -21.52
CA ASP A 388 14.58 -2.07 -22.61
C ASP A 388 14.62 -3.39 -23.40
N THR A 389 14.64 -4.53 -22.72
CA THR A 389 14.70 -5.84 -23.39
C THR A 389 13.41 -6.17 -24.12
N LEU A 390 12.24 -5.95 -23.49
CA LEU A 390 10.92 -6.20 -24.10
C LEU A 390 10.66 -5.27 -25.28
N ARG A 391 11.16 -4.04 -25.28
CA ARG A 391 11.08 -3.14 -26.44
C ARG A 391 11.78 -3.74 -27.67
N ARG A 392 12.97 -4.30 -27.48
CA ARG A 392 13.72 -4.96 -28.57
C ARG A 392 13.09 -6.28 -28.97
N GLU A 393 12.62 -7.07 -28.02
CA GLU A 393 11.93 -8.33 -28.29
C GLU A 393 10.63 -8.11 -29.06
N GLU A 394 9.78 -7.14 -28.63
CA GLU A 394 8.55 -6.80 -29.34
C GLU A 394 8.81 -6.41 -30.80
N ALA A 395 9.85 -5.62 -31.06
CA ALA A 395 10.21 -5.24 -32.42
C ALA A 395 10.57 -6.47 -33.27
N ALA A 396 11.33 -7.42 -32.72
CA ALA A 396 11.70 -8.65 -33.41
C ALA A 396 10.48 -9.58 -33.60
N ARG A 397 9.61 -9.73 -32.58
CA ARG A 397 8.37 -10.52 -32.66
C ARG A 397 7.41 -9.95 -33.69
N ARG A 398 7.26 -8.63 -33.76
CA ARG A 398 6.42 -7.96 -34.75
C ARG A 398 6.93 -8.23 -36.17
N ALA A 399 8.24 -8.11 -36.40
CA ALA A 399 8.84 -8.41 -37.68
C ALA A 399 8.63 -9.88 -38.10
N LEU A 400 8.77 -10.81 -37.15
CA LEU A 400 8.52 -12.25 -37.37
C LEU A 400 7.05 -12.54 -37.66
N ALA A 401 6.13 -11.97 -36.93
CA ALA A 401 4.68 -12.11 -37.15
C ALA A 401 4.30 -11.59 -38.56
N ASN A 402 4.82 -10.43 -38.95
CA ASN A 402 4.60 -9.90 -40.31
C ASN A 402 5.15 -10.86 -41.40
N THR A 403 6.35 -11.41 -41.19
CA THR A 403 6.97 -12.34 -42.16
C THR A 403 6.18 -13.63 -42.26
N THR A 404 5.72 -14.20 -41.14
CA THR A 404 4.91 -15.43 -41.14
C THR A 404 3.52 -15.20 -41.71
N ASN A 405 2.92 -14.03 -41.54
CA ASN A 405 1.64 -13.66 -42.17
C ASN A 405 1.80 -13.59 -43.72
N GLU A 406 2.85 -12.95 -44.21
CA GLU A 406 3.14 -12.95 -45.68
C GLU A 406 3.43 -14.36 -46.19
N THR A 407 4.20 -15.17 -45.45
CA THR A 407 4.42 -16.59 -45.78
C THR A 407 3.10 -17.36 -45.88
N LEU A 408 2.20 -17.14 -44.96
CA LEU A 408 0.87 -17.78 -44.98
C LEU A 408 0.07 -17.38 -46.20
N LYS A 409 0.02 -16.09 -46.55
CA LYS A 409 -0.65 -15.59 -47.77
C LYS A 409 -0.10 -16.24 -49.02
N LEU A 410 1.22 -16.28 -49.16
CA LEU A 410 1.90 -16.89 -50.31
C LEU A 410 1.66 -18.41 -50.37
N ALA A 411 1.76 -19.11 -49.23
CA ALA A 411 1.52 -20.55 -49.16
C ALA A 411 0.06 -20.91 -49.51
N LYS A 412 -0.90 -20.10 -49.08
CA LYS A 412 -2.31 -20.24 -49.42
C LYS A 412 -2.50 -20.09 -50.93
N ALA A 413 -2.00 -19.02 -51.55
CA ALA A 413 -2.16 -18.76 -52.98
C ALA A 413 -1.53 -19.87 -53.86
N ARG A 414 -0.34 -20.38 -53.46
CA ARG A 414 0.33 -21.48 -54.15
C ARG A 414 -0.41 -22.79 -54.04
N TYR A 415 -0.97 -23.08 -52.86
CA TYR A 415 -1.81 -24.29 -52.66
C TYR A 415 -3.12 -24.20 -53.43
N GLU A 416 -3.81 -23.05 -53.45
CA GLU A 416 -5.04 -22.83 -54.24
C GLU A 416 -4.75 -22.94 -55.75
N GLY A 417 -3.58 -22.44 -56.19
CA GLY A 417 -3.13 -22.59 -57.56
C GLY A 417 -2.57 -23.96 -57.97
N GLY A 418 -2.59 -24.95 -57.07
CA GLY A 418 -2.14 -26.32 -57.31
C GLY A 418 -0.62 -26.47 -57.47
N VAL A 419 0.16 -25.47 -57.05
CA VAL A 419 1.66 -25.46 -57.19
C VAL A 419 2.32 -26.18 -56.01
N ASP A 420 1.79 -26.01 -54.77
CA ASP A 420 2.35 -26.59 -53.55
C ASP A 420 1.41 -27.64 -52.91
N SER A 421 2.01 -28.47 -52.05
CA SER A 421 1.27 -29.45 -51.26
C SER A 421 0.49 -28.79 -50.12
N HIS A 422 -0.56 -29.45 -49.67
CA HIS A 422 -1.34 -29.00 -48.52
C HIS A 422 -0.53 -28.90 -47.21
N LEU A 423 0.42 -29.77 -46.99
CA LEU A 423 1.29 -29.79 -45.81
C LEU A 423 2.01 -28.44 -45.63
N ARG A 424 2.51 -27.85 -46.73
CA ARG A 424 3.19 -26.53 -46.65
C ARG A 424 2.26 -25.42 -46.23
N TYR A 425 1.00 -25.44 -46.66
CA TYR A 425 -0.02 -24.50 -46.22
C TYR A 425 -0.39 -24.65 -44.76
N LEU A 426 -0.59 -25.94 -44.31
CA LEU A 426 -0.86 -26.21 -42.88
C LEU A 426 0.28 -25.78 -41.94
N ASP A 427 1.53 -25.97 -42.38
CA ASP A 427 2.70 -25.58 -41.62
C ASP A 427 2.81 -24.03 -41.54
N ALA A 428 2.51 -23.32 -42.61
CA ALA A 428 2.44 -21.86 -42.63
C ALA A 428 1.31 -21.34 -41.69
N GLN A 429 0.13 -22.00 -41.66
CA GLN A 429 -0.94 -21.65 -40.73
C GLN A 429 -0.52 -21.83 -39.26
N ARG A 430 0.13 -22.96 -38.95
CA ARG A 430 0.64 -23.24 -37.59
C ARG A 430 1.67 -22.20 -37.16
N SER A 431 2.65 -21.95 -38.04
CA SER A 431 3.74 -20.98 -37.78
C SER A 431 3.19 -19.57 -37.58
N ASN A 432 2.24 -19.12 -38.42
CA ASN A 432 1.65 -17.78 -38.29
C ASN A 432 0.92 -17.62 -36.94
N PHE A 433 0.05 -18.58 -36.58
CA PHE A 433 -0.69 -18.54 -35.32
C PHE A 433 0.22 -18.46 -34.09
N VAL A 434 1.29 -19.27 -34.05
CA VAL A 434 2.27 -19.28 -32.95
C VAL A 434 2.99 -17.94 -32.83
N ASN A 435 3.43 -17.35 -33.96
CA ASN A 435 4.20 -16.13 -33.96
C ASN A 435 3.34 -14.88 -33.70
N GLU A 436 2.09 -14.84 -34.17
CA GLU A 436 1.15 -13.77 -33.82
C GLU A 436 0.75 -13.83 -32.35
N SER A 437 0.48 -15.03 -31.81
CA SER A 437 0.22 -15.21 -30.38
C SER A 437 1.40 -14.76 -29.51
N ALA A 438 2.64 -15.08 -29.89
CA ALA A 438 3.83 -14.66 -29.19
C ALA A 438 4.06 -13.15 -29.29
N TYR A 439 3.70 -12.52 -30.41
CA TYR A 439 3.76 -11.05 -30.53
C TYR A 439 2.75 -10.36 -29.59
N ILE A 440 1.50 -10.84 -29.54
CA ILE A 440 0.48 -10.30 -28.63
C ILE A 440 0.96 -10.42 -27.19
N GLU A 441 1.51 -11.58 -26.78
CA GLU A 441 2.04 -11.81 -25.43
C GLU A 441 3.16 -10.83 -25.09
N THR A 442 4.18 -10.73 -25.96
CA THR A 442 5.33 -9.83 -25.73
C THR A 442 4.91 -8.36 -25.70
N SER A 443 3.96 -7.96 -26.55
CA SER A 443 3.42 -6.60 -26.55
C SER A 443 2.69 -6.29 -25.24
N THR A 444 1.89 -7.22 -24.73
CA THR A 444 1.22 -7.09 -23.43
C THR A 444 2.23 -6.99 -22.29
N GLN A 445 3.24 -7.87 -22.26
CA GLN A 445 4.29 -7.86 -21.24
C GLN A 445 5.09 -6.56 -21.24
N ARG A 446 5.36 -5.98 -22.41
CA ARG A 446 6.02 -4.68 -22.51
C ARG A 446 5.18 -3.56 -21.88
N GLN A 447 3.88 -3.53 -22.13
CA GLN A 447 3.00 -2.54 -21.49
C GLN A 447 2.95 -2.71 -19.98
N ILE A 448 2.90 -3.95 -19.49
CA ILE A 448 2.95 -4.26 -18.06
C ILE A 448 4.28 -3.79 -17.45
N ALA A 449 5.41 -4.02 -18.12
CA ALA A 449 6.73 -3.55 -17.66
C ALA A 449 6.82 -2.02 -17.53
N LEU A 450 6.11 -1.26 -18.39
CA LEU A 450 6.01 0.20 -18.26
C LEU A 450 5.20 0.60 -17.00
N VAL A 451 4.14 -0.13 -16.67
CA VAL A 451 3.38 0.07 -15.43
C VAL A 451 4.25 -0.25 -14.21
N ASP A 452 5.02 -1.35 -14.26
CA ASP A 452 5.95 -1.72 -13.20
C ASP A 452 7.03 -0.66 -12.98
N LEU A 453 7.58 -0.11 -14.05
CA LEU A 453 8.55 0.98 -13.99
C LEU A 453 7.92 2.23 -13.36
N PHE A 454 6.72 2.62 -13.79
CA PHE A 454 6.00 3.75 -13.22
C PHE A 454 5.76 3.57 -11.71
N ARG A 455 5.28 2.39 -11.29
CA ARG A 455 5.09 2.03 -9.88
C ARG A 455 6.40 2.06 -9.10
N ALA A 456 7.46 1.44 -9.62
CA ALA A 456 8.77 1.35 -8.96
C ALA A 456 9.42 2.73 -8.76
N LEU A 457 9.12 3.69 -9.63
CA LEU A 457 9.58 5.08 -9.53
C LEU A 457 8.74 5.93 -8.57
N GLY A 458 7.75 5.34 -7.88
CA GLY A 458 6.90 6.05 -6.94
C GLY A 458 5.66 6.70 -7.55
N GLY A 459 5.37 6.42 -8.83
CA GLY A 459 4.09 6.67 -9.49
C GLY A 459 3.59 8.11 -9.49
N GLY A 460 4.43 9.12 -9.64
CA GLY A 460 4.11 10.55 -9.81
C GLY A 460 2.82 11.00 -9.10
N TRP A 461 2.87 11.30 -7.82
CA TRP A 461 1.72 11.69 -7.01
C TRP A 461 1.59 13.22 -6.96
N SER A 462 0.44 13.75 -7.37
CA SER A 462 0.06 15.16 -7.20
C SER A 462 -1.33 15.27 -6.58
N GLY A 463 -1.49 15.06 -5.27
CA GLY A 463 -2.78 15.24 -4.61
C GLY A 463 -2.77 14.82 -3.14
N GLU A 464 -3.59 15.50 -2.31
CA GLU A 464 -3.85 15.05 -0.93
C GLU A 464 -4.71 13.78 -0.94
N VAL A 465 -4.32 12.79 -0.11
CA VAL A 465 -5.14 11.62 0.18
C VAL A 465 -6.30 12.07 1.07
N THR A 466 -7.38 12.52 0.47
CA THR A 466 -8.60 12.84 1.21
C THR A 466 -9.51 11.62 1.24
N ALA A 467 -9.77 11.10 2.43
CA ALA A 467 -10.89 10.17 2.63
C ALA A 467 -12.18 10.94 2.30
N GLN A 468 -12.78 10.70 1.16
CA GLN A 468 -14.14 11.14 0.90
C GLN A 468 -15.07 10.41 1.87
N ARG A 469 -15.81 11.17 2.68
CA ARG A 469 -16.78 10.68 3.65
C ARG A 469 -18.00 10.07 3.00
#